data_3c049f95379ac737d8907b0768819b4c
#
_entry.id   3c049f95379ac737d8907b0768819b4c
#
_cell.length_a   1.000
_cell.length_b   1.000
_cell.length_c   1.000
_cell.angle_alpha   90.00
_cell.angle_beta   90.00
_cell.angle_gamma   90.00
#
_symmetry.space_group_name_H-M   'P 1'
#
loop_
_entity.id
_entity.type
_entity.pdbx_description
1 polymer ?
#
loop_
_entity_poly.entity_id
_entity_poly.type
_entity_poly.pdbx_seq_one_letter_code
_entity_poly.pdbx_strand_id
1 'polypeptide(L)'
;TTMASLTLSYYLITPLKDSGYTNTVVGLSSLKYDLKTGGVVTGQRNGKQLFTSIDFRSDSEYGKFNLTPSLKIKHALTSLSDFTEFMTNTSSAATNVIYEKETFQTGDLATGFLFNSDPVKHSTGTVFHNGGLEFVYDYSPDITFEYSYAGSSNAQQYTVEKYSQKNIRANYGYENVYNNNFTLSLNYERFQHLDSDKFSHTDSFLIKVG
;
A
#
# COMPACT_ATOMS: atom_id res chain seq x y z
N THR A 1 16.63 -3.68 8.99
CA THR A 1 16.27 -2.37 8.41
C THR A 1 15.12 -1.78 9.16
N THR A 2 15.22 -0.52 9.59
CA THR A 2 14.14 0.25 10.17
C THR A 2 13.82 1.45 9.27
N MET A 3 12.54 1.80 9.20
CA MET A 3 12.09 2.97 8.45
C MET A 3 11.31 3.89 9.38
N ALA A 4 11.64 5.18 9.35
CA ALA A 4 10.85 6.24 9.97
C ALA A 4 10.32 7.18 8.89
N SER A 5 9.09 7.66 9.05
CA SER A 5 8.51 8.65 8.14
C SER A 5 7.77 9.73 8.90
N LEU A 6 7.87 10.95 8.38
CA LEU A 6 7.03 12.08 8.78
C LEU A 6 6.22 12.51 7.57
N THR A 7 4.89 12.48 7.69
CA THR A 7 3.98 12.76 6.57
C THR A 7 3.04 13.91 6.93
N LEU A 8 2.93 14.86 6.01
CA LEU A 8 1.89 15.88 6.02
C LEU A 8 0.98 15.64 4.82
N SER A 9 -0.33 15.54 5.06
CA SER A 9 -1.32 15.32 4.00
C SER A 9 -2.50 16.27 4.13
N TYR A 10 -3.02 16.66 2.96
CA TYR A 10 -4.27 17.37 2.80
C TYR A 10 -5.33 16.40 2.28
N TYR A 11 -6.51 16.44 2.87
CA TYR A 11 -7.63 15.59 2.56
C TYR A 11 -8.83 16.43 2.16
N LEU A 12 -9.47 16.10 1.03
CA LEU A 12 -10.65 16.78 0.51
C LEU A 12 -11.72 15.76 0.11
N ILE A 13 -12.93 15.96 0.63
CA ILE A 13 -14.13 15.26 0.15
C ILE A 13 -14.95 16.23 -0.66
N THR A 14 -15.25 15.86 -1.90
CA THR A 14 -16.11 16.64 -2.78
C THR A 14 -17.36 15.83 -3.12
N PRO A 15 -18.55 16.28 -2.74
CA PRO A 15 -19.79 15.62 -3.15
C PRO A 15 -19.98 15.76 -4.66
N LEU A 16 -20.45 14.69 -5.26
CA LEU A 16 -20.89 14.66 -6.66
C LEU A 16 -22.42 14.69 -6.70
N LYS A 17 -22.99 15.02 -7.85
CA LYS A 17 -24.42 14.87 -8.07
C LYS A 17 -24.80 13.40 -7.91
N ASP A 18 -26.03 13.13 -7.51
CA ASP A 18 -26.64 11.79 -7.46
C ASP A 18 -25.93 10.79 -6.50
N SER A 19 -25.74 11.19 -5.22
CA SER A 19 -25.23 10.36 -4.14
C SER A 19 -23.78 9.84 -4.27
N GLY A 20 -22.97 10.47 -5.12
CA GLY A 20 -21.56 10.17 -5.25
C GLY A 20 -20.67 11.15 -4.48
N TYR A 21 -19.40 10.79 -4.32
CA TYR A 21 -18.36 11.68 -3.80
C TYR A 21 -16.98 11.30 -4.31
N THR A 22 -16.07 12.26 -4.26
CA THR A 22 -14.64 12.02 -4.45
C THR A 22 -13.89 12.28 -3.17
N ASN A 23 -12.96 11.39 -2.85
CA ASN A 23 -11.96 11.60 -1.82
C ASN A 23 -10.62 11.87 -2.50
N THR A 24 -10.04 13.03 -2.24
CA THR A 24 -8.72 13.39 -2.76
C THR A 24 -7.76 13.54 -1.59
N VAL A 25 -6.61 12.89 -1.67
CA VAL A 25 -5.52 13.03 -0.72
C VAL A 25 -4.28 13.45 -1.49
N VAL A 26 -3.61 14.50 -1.01
CA VAL A 26 -2.28 14.91 -1.49
C VAL A 26 -1.38 15.04 -0.28
N GLY A 27 -0.19 14.47 -0.34
CA GLY A 27 0.70 14.51 0.80
C GLY A 27 2.18 14.50 0.43
N LEU A 28 2.96 14.97 1.38
CA LEU A 28 4.42 15.01 1.34
C LEU A 28 4.95 14.20 2.51
N SER A 29 5.92 13.34 2.24
CA SER A 29 6.59 12.53 3.27
C SER A 29 8.10 12.79 3.23
N SER A 30 8.69 12.87 4.42
CA SER A 30 10.12 12.72 4.63
C SER A 30 10.38 11.29 5.12
N LEU A 31 11.29 10.60 4.47
CA LEU A 31 11.60 9.19 4.72
C LEU A 31 13.02 9.09 5.25
N LYS A 32 13.23 8.21 6.22
CA LYS A 32 14.54 7.87 6.75
C LYS A 32 14.64 6.35 6.89
N TYR A 33 15.64 5.78 6.26
CA TYR A 33 15.94 4.35 6.31
C TYR A 33 17.26 4.16 7.04
N ASP A 34 17.24 3.35 8.10
CA ASP A 34 18.45 2.86 8.77
C ASP A 34 18.64 1.39 8.37
N LEU A 35 19.70 1.13 7.64
CA LEU A 35 20.06 -0.19 7.14
C LEU A 35 21.06 -0.84 8.12
N LYS A 36 20.74 -2.07 8.54
CA LYS A 36 21.64 -2.87 9.36
C LYS A 36 21.43 -4.34 9.02
N THR A 37 22.46 -4.97 8.49
CA THR A 37 22.40 -6.37 8.05
C THR A 37 23.51 -7.17 8.74
N GLY A 38 23.10 -8.22 9.48
CA GLY A 38 24.03 -9.16 10.14
C GLY A 38 25.04 -8.54 11.10
N GLY A 39 24.85 -7.29 11.54
CA GLY A 39 25.81 -6.56 12.37
C GLY A 39 27.08 -6.09 11.63
N VAL A 40 27.19 -6.38 10.33
CA VAL A 40 28.39 -6.16 9.52
C VAL A 40 28.23 -5.02 8.52
N VAL A 41 27.00 -4.79 8.02
CA VAL A 41 26.71 -3.73 7.05
C VAL A 41 25.79 -2.70 7.69
N THR A 42 26.16 -1.44 7.61
CA THR A 42 25.36 -0.31 8.11
C THR A 42 25.27 0.78 7.08
N GLY A 43 24.14 1.46 7.01
CA GLY A 43 23.92 2.62 6.12
C GLY A 43 22.70 3.41 6.54
N GLN A 44 22.63 4.65 6.12
CA GLN A 44 21.47 5.51 6.34
C GLN A 44 21.10 6.21 5.03
N ARG A 45 19.85 6.07 4.63
CA ARG A 45 19.32 6.71 3.43
C ARG A 45 18.13 7.59 3.77
N ASN A 46 18.14 8.82 3.24
CA ASN A 46 17.02 9.74 3.36
C ASN A 46 16.22 9.76 2.04
N GLY A 47 14.96 10.11 2.16
CA GLY A 47 14.10 10.25 0.99
C GLY A 47 12.99 11.27 1.20
N LYS A 48 12.37 11.65 0.09
CA LYS A 48 11.18 12.49 0.05
C LYS A 48 10.18 11.84 -0.90
N GLN A 49 8.91 11.93 -0.55
CA GLN A 49 7.83 11.40 -1.39
C GLN A 49 6.72 12.44 -1.50
N LEU A 50 6.29 12.68 -2.73
CA LEU A 50 5.02 13.34 -3.03
C LEU A 50 4.04 12.27 -3.46
N PHE A 51 2.85 12.24 -2.88
CA PHE A 51 1.83 11.27 -3.26
C PHE A 51 0.46 11.92 -3.41
N THR A 52 -0.36 11.31 -4.25
CA THR A 52 -1.77 11.65 -4.43
C THR A 52 -2.61 10.39 -4.53
N SER A 53 -3.82 10.48 -4.03
CA SER A 53 -4.86 9.44 -4.21
C SER A 53 -6.19 10.12 -4.49
N ILE A 54 -6.89 9.66 -5.52
CA ILE A 54 -8.24 10.10 -5.84
C ILE A 54 -9.11 8.84 -5.85
N ASP A 55 -10.19 8.87 -5.07
CA ASP A 55 -11.14 7.78 -4.93
C ASP A 55 -12.55 8.31 -5.27
N PHE A 56 -13.12 7.82 -6.37
CA PHE A 56 -14.47 8.12 -6.80
C PHE A 56 -15.41 7.02 -6.32
N ARG A 57 -16.48 7.40 -5.66
CA ARG A 57 -17.51 6.48 -5.19
C ARG A 57 -18.89 6.99 -5.50
N SER A 58 -19.81 6.07 -5.77
CA SER A 58 -21.22 6.37 -5.97
C SER A 58 -22.03 5.33 -5.21
N ASP A 59 -22.84 5.78 -4.25
CA ASP A 59 -23.66 4.89 -3.46
C ASP A 59 -24.96 4.56 -4.25
N SER A 60 -25.27 3.28 -4.34
CA SER A 60 -26.47 2.77 -4.99
C SER A 60 -27.14 1.73 -4.09
N GLU A 61 -28.42 1.90 -3.85
CA GLU A 61 -29.22 0.92 -3.11
C GLU A 61 -29.67 -0.21 -4.04
N TYR A 62 -29.42 -1.45 -3.66
CA TYR A 62 -29.84 -2.63 -4.39
C TYR A 62 -30.47 -3.66 -3.46
N GLY A 63 -31.76 -3.55 -3.27
CA GLY A 63 -32.53 -4.40 -2.37
C GLY A 63 -32.14 -4.19 -0.90
N LYS A 64 -31.53 -5.21 -0.29
CA LYS A 64 -31.02 -5.19 1.11
C LYS A 64 -29.53 -4.85 1.22
N PHE A 65 -28.92 -4.44 0.12
CA PHE A 65 -27.51 -4.12 0.07
C PHE A 65 -27.32 -2.72 -0.51
N ASN A 66 -26.42 -1.98 0.10
CA ASN A 66 -25.85 -0.76 -0.48
C ASN A 66 -24.63 -1.18 -1.30
N LEU A 67 -24.66 -0.94 -2.58
CA LEU A 67 -23.56 -1.21 -3.49
C LEU A 67 -22.88 0.10 -3.84
N THR A 68 -21.57 0.17 -3.63
CA THR A 68 -20.75 1.36 -3.88
C THR A 68 -19.70 1.05 -4.95
N PRO A 69 -20.00 1.27 -6.25
CA PRO A 69 -18.96 1.25 -7.28
C PRO A 69 -17.85 2.23 -6.94
N SER A 70 -16.62 1.83 -7.20
CA SER A 70 -15.44 2.64 -6.89
C SER A 70 -14.43 2.63 -8.03
N LEU A 71 -13.78 3.78 -8.21
CA LEU A 71 -12.61 3.96 -9.06
C LEU A 71 -11.57 4.72 -8.25
N LYS A 72 -10.39 4.13 -8.05
CA LYS A 72 -9.31 4.71 -7.27
C LYS A 72 -8.05 4.82 -8.11
N ILE A 73 -7.42 5.98 -8.07
CA ILE A 73 -6.13 6.24 -8.70
C ILE A 73 -5.17 6.66 -7.59
N LYS A 74 -4.02 6.02 -7.52
CA LYS A 74 -2.93 6.42 -6.64
C LYS A 74 -1.67 6.65 -7.46
N HIS A 75 -0.91 7.66 -7.07
CA HIS A 75 0.37 7.97 -7.67
C HIS A 75 1.32 8.52 -6.61
N ALA A 76 2.58 8.10 -6.67
CA ALA A 76 3.62 8.65 -5.82
C ALA A 76 4.92 8.82 -6.61
N LEU A 77 5.60 9.93 -6.33
CA LEU A 77 6.94 10.22 -6.79
C LEU A 77 7.87 10.20 -5.58
N THR A 78 8.84 9.29 -5.57
CA THR A 78 9.78 9.12 -4.48
C THR A 78 11.19 9.46 -4.96
N SER A 79 11.89 10.31 -4.21
CA SER A 79 13.30 10.61 -4.43
C SER A 79 14.09 10.17 -3.20
N LEU A 80 15.07 9.30 -3.40
CA LEU A 80 15.99 8.82 -2.40
C LEU A 80 17.36 9.49 -2.60
N SER A 81 18.02 9.90 -1.52
CA SER A 81 19.38 10.42 -1.59
C SER A 81 20.36 9.31 -1.98
N ASP A 82 21.54 9.72 -2.42
CA ASP A 82 22.71 8.85 -2.38
C ASP A 82 23.01 8.37 -0.95
N PHE A 83 23.64 7.23 -0.81
CA PHE A 83 24.12 6.75 0.48
C PHE A 83 25.23 5.72 0.31
N THR A 84 26.00 5.54 1.37
CA THR A 84 27.07 4.54 1.41
C THR A 84 26.75 3.46 2.44
N GLU A 85 26.84 2.20 2.03
CA GLU A 85 26.86 1.05 2.94
C GLU A 85 28.28 0.80 3.40
N PHE A 86 28.48 0.80 4.70
CA PHE A 86 29.75 0.56 5.35
C PHE A 86 29.85 -0.86 5.86
N MET A 87 30.93 -1.56 5.49
CA MET A 87 31.28 -2.85 6.10
C MET A 87 32.07 -2.63 7.38
N THR A 88 31.50 -3.00 8.51
CA THR A 88 32.12 -2.78 9.84
C THR A 88 33.26 -3.75 10.14
N ASN A 89 33.39 -4.86 9.42
CA ASN A 89 34.38 -5.93 9.68
C ASN A 89 35.61 -5.86 8.75
N THR A 90 35.71 -4.85 7.90
CA THR A 90 36.87 -4.70 7.00
C THR A 90 37.53 -3.36 7.24
N SER A 91 38.86 -3.39 7.26
CA SER A 91 39.67 -2.16 7.31
C SER A 91 39.81 -1.46 5.94
N SER A 92 39.27 -2.06 4.88
CA SER A 92 39.36 -1.55 3.52
C SER A 92 38.11 -0.78 3.14
N ALA A 93 38.21 0.53 2.97
CA ALA A 93 37.11 1.37 2.43
C ALA A 93 36.70 0.97 1.00
N ALA A 94 37.54 0.23 0.28
CA ALA A 94 37.26 -0.21 -1.10
C ALA A 94 36.08 -1.21 -1.19
N THR A 95 35.66 -1.80 -0.07
CA THR A 95 34.49 -2.72 -0.02
C THR A 95 33.17 -2.03 0.26
N ASN A 96 33.16 -0.73 0.56
CA ASN A 96 31.93 0.03 0.75
C ASN A 96 31.16 0.14 -0.58
N VAL A 97 29.86 0.04 -0.50
CA VAL A 97 28.96 0.19 -1.66
C VAL A 97 28.34 1.58 -1.62
N ILE A 98 28.46 2.30 -2.70
CA ILE A 98 27.90 3.63 -2.88
C ILE A 98 26.70 3.48 -3.80
N TYR A 99 25.53 3.88 -3.34
CA TYR A 99 24.30 3.96 -4.11
C TYR A 99 24.05 5.39 -4.53
N GLU A 100 23.77 5.58 -5.79
CA GLU A 100 23.45 6.89 -6.35
C GLU A 100 22.07 7.37 -5.90
N LYS A 101 21.84 8.68 -6.06
CA LYS A 101 20.52 9.26 -5.89
C LYS A 101 19.55 8.65 -6.89
N GLU A 102 18.36 8.26 -6.41
CA GLU A 102 17.33 7.63 -7.22
C GLU A 102 16.02 8.38 -7.14
N THR A 103 15.31 8.45 -8.27
CA THR A 103 13.94 8.99 -8.33
C THR A 103 13.08 8.04 -9.14
N PHE A 104 12.01 7.55 -8.54
CA PHE A 104 11.09 6.63 -9.18
C PHE A 104 9.64 6.99 -8.86
N GLN A 105 8.76 6.52 -9.70
CA GLN A 105 7.32 6.68 -9.54
C GLN A 105 6.66 5.33 -9.27
N THR A 106 5.58 5.36 -8.49
CA THR A 106 4.71 4.21 -8.26
C THR A 106 3.27 4.64 -8.41
N GLY A 107 2.40 3.73 -8.83
CA GLY A 107 0.99 4.04 -8.88
C GLY A 107 0.12 2.84 -9.24
N ASP A 108 -1.12 2.90 -8.80
CA ASP A 108 -2.15 1.92 -9.10
C ASP A 108 -3.45 2.58 -9.54
N LEU A 109 -4.17 1.86 -10.39
CA LEU A 109 -5.56 2.11 -10.77
C LEU A 109 -6.39 0.94 -10.27
N ALA A 110 -7.34 1.19 -9.36
CA ALA A 110 -8.25 0.17 -8.89
C ALA A 110 -9.69 0.51 -9.26
N THR A 111 -10.44 -0.48 -9.72
CA THR A 111 -11.87 -0.36 -10.00
C THR A 111 -12.61 -1.56 -9.46
N GLY A 112 -13.81 -1.36 -8.96
CA GLY A 112 -14.58 -2.43 -8.35
C GLY A 112 -15.84 -1.94 -7.68
N PHE A 113 -16.27 -2.69 -6.68
CA PHE A 113 -17.41 -2.34 -5.87
C PHE A 113 -17.20 -2.79 -4.42
N LEU A 114 -17.77 -2.00 -3.52
CA LEU A 114 -17.97 -2.35 -2.12
C LEU A 114 -19.44 -2.62 -1.89
N PHE A 115 -19.75 -3.46 -0.93
CA PHE A 115 -21.14 -3.68 -0.49
C PHE A 115 -21.24 -3.63 1.02
N ASN A 116 -22.36 -3.13 1.51
CA ASN A 116 -22.77 -3.18 2.90
C ASN A 116 -24.19 -3.71 2.97
N SER A 117 -24.47 -4.66 3.86
CA SER A 117 -25.83 -5.12 4.09
C SER A 117 -26.59 -4.15 5.01
N ASP A 118 -27.90 -4.13 4.86
CA ASP A 118 -28.75 -3.61 5.93
C ASP A 118 -28.51 -4.37 7.23
N PRO A 119 -28.66 -3.69 8.39
CA PRO A 119 -28.55 -4.35 9.68
C PRO A 119 -29.59 -5.47 9.82
N VAL A 120 -29.14 -6.68 10.13
CA VAL A 120 -30.02 -7.83 10.40
C VAL A 120 -30.16 -8.00 11.90
N LYS A 121 -31.35 -7.72 12.44
CA LYS A 121 -31.64 -7.88 13.87
C LYS A 121 -31.96 -9.32 14.23
N HIS A 122 -31.34 -9.82 15.28
CA HIS A 122 -31.58 -11.10 15.93
C HIS A 122 -31.94 -10.92 17.40
N SER A 123 -32.39 -11.99 18.04
CA SER A 123 -32.71 -11.96 19.48
C SER A 123 -31.51 -11.61 20.36
N THR A 124 -30.29 -11.88 19.90
CA THR A 124 -29.03 -11.67 20.66
C THR A 124 -28.25 -10.42 20.24
N GLY A 125 -28.62 -9.76 19.14
CA GLY A 125 -27.88 -8.61 18.64
C GLY A 125 -28.22 -8.21 17.21
N THR A 126 -27.34 -7.44 16.60
CA THR A 126 -27.47 -6.97 15.22
C THR A 126 -26.23 -7.37 14.42
N VAL A 127 -26.46 -7.96 13.26
CA VAL A 127 -25.39 -8.43 12.34
C VAL A 127 -25.29 -7.50 11.14
N PHE A 128 -24.06 -7.19 10.75
CA PHE A 128 -23.69 -6.45 9.55
C PHE A 128 -22.75 -7.29 8.70
N HIS A 129 -22.95 -7.23 7.39
CA HIS A 129 -22.04 -7.79 6.41
C HIS A 129 -21.51 -6.68 5.52
N ASN A 130 -20.22 -6.71 5.24
CA ASN A 130 -19.60 -5.81 4.28
C ASN A 130 -18.57 -6.57 3.46
N GLY A 131 -18.16 -6.00 2.36
CA GLY A 131 -17.12 -6.59 1.54
C GLY A 131 -16.91 -5.82 0.25
N GLY A 132 -16.08 -6.39 -0.62
CA GLY A 132 -15.80 -5.77 -1.90
C GLY A 132 -14.94 -6.65 -2.78
N LEU A 133 -14.96 -6.28 -4.05
CA LEU A 133 -14.11 -6.85 -5.09
C LEU A 133 -13.54 -5.72 -5.92
N GLU A 134 -12.21 -5.65 -6.01
CA GLU A 134 -11.49 -4.65 -6.79
C GLU A 134 -10.52 -5.35 -7.74
N PHE A 135 -10.51 -4.91 -9.00
CA PHE A 135 -9.41 -5.16 -9.94
C PHE A 135 -8.39 -4.03 -9.79
N VAL A 136 -7.12 -4.38 -9.58
CA VAL A 136 -6.04 -3.42 -9.34
C VAL A 136 -5.00 -3.58 -10.44
N TYR A 137 -4.77 -2.51 -11.19
CA TYR A 137 -3.71 -2.41 -12.19
C TYR A 137 -2.59 -1.53 -11.65
N ASP A 138 -1.44 -2.14 -11.39
CA ASP A 138 -0.23 -1.43 -10.99
C ASP A 138 0.53 -0.98 -12.26
N TYR A 139 0.58 0.32 -12.50
CA TYR A 139 1.29 0.91 -13.64
C TYR A 139 2.69 1.44 -13.30
N SER A 140 3.21 1.14 -12.09
CA SER A 140 4.58 1.50 -11.73
C SER A 140 5.57 0.87 -12.74
N PRO A 141 6.63 1.54 -13.16
CA PRO A 141 7.72 0.93 -13.90
C PRO A 141 8.57 0.02 -12.99
N ASP A 142 9.41 -0.79 -13.59
CA ASP A 142 10.51 -1.42 -12.87
C ASP A 142 11.45 -0.35 -12.32
N ILE A 143 12.06 -0.63 -11.16
CA ILE A 143 12.93 0.33 -10.49
C ILE A 143 14.38 -0.15 -10.67
N THR A 144 15.22 0.66 -11.29
CA THR A 144 16.64 0.38 -11.47
C THR A 144 17.46 1.25 -10.53
N PHE A 145 18.31 0.61 -9.74
CA PHE A 145 19.26 1.26 -8.82
C PHE A 145 20.65 1.19 -9.40
N GLU A 146 21.36 2.32 -9.34
CA GLU A 146 22.77 2.37 -9.68
C GLU A 146 23.64 2.34 -8.41
N TYR A 147 24.69 1.54 -8.44
CA TYR A 147 25.66 1.44 -7.35
C TYR A 147 27.07 1.22 -7.87
N SER A 148 28.05 1.58 -7.07
CA SER A 148 29.46 1.35 -7.32
C SER A 148 30.18 0.94 -6.05
N TYR A 149 31.32 0.30 -6.19
CA TYR A 149 32.20 0.05 -5.05
C TYR A 149 33.15 1.24 -4.85
N ALA A 150 33.37 1.65 -3.59
CA ALA A 150 34.34 2.69 -3.28
C ALA A 150 35.73 2.26 -3.76
N GLY A 151 36.31 2.97 -4.71
CA GLY A 151 37.58 2.59 -5.35
C GLY A 151 37.41 1.94 -6.74
N SER A 152 36.20 1.77 -7.24
CA SER A 152 35.90 1.38 -8.61
C SER A 152 35.26 2.55 -9.36
N SER A 153 35.67 2.76 -10.60
CA SER A 153 35.02 3.73 -11.52
C SER A 153 33.84 3.13 -12.27
N ASN A 154 33.57 1.84 -12.11
CA ASN A 154 32.52 1.11 -12.84
C ASN A 154 31.22 1.12 -12.00
N ALA A 155 30.21 1.85 -12.49
CA ALA A 155 28.84 1.74 -11.99
C ALA A 155 28.22 0.41 -12.42
N GLN A 156 27.43 -0.17 -11.54
CA GLN A 156 26.63 -1.36 -11.78
C GLN A 156 25.16 -1.01 -11.60
N GLN A 157 24.27 -1.78 -12.19
CA GLN A 157 22.82 -1.57 -12.10
C GLN A 157 22.16 -2.82 -11.56
N TYR A 158 21.15 -2.60 -10.72
CA TYR A 158 20.26 -3.63 -10.22
C TYR A 158 18.82 -3.20 -10.45
N THR A 159 18.07 -3.99 -11.21
CA THR A 159 16.65 -3.72 -11.48
C THR A 159 15.79 -4.59 -10.59
N VAL A 160 14.89 -3.96 -9.88
CA VAL A 160 13.80 -4.60 -9.16
C VAL A 160 12.61 -4.67 -10.10
N GLU A 161 12.43 -5.87 -10.67
CA GLU A 161 11.30 -6.14 -11.54
C GLU A 161 10.01 -6.19 -10.74
N LYS A 162 8.95 -5.69 -11.32
CA LYS A 162 7.62 -5.78 -10.76
C LYS A 162 7.14 -7.23 -10.77
N TYR A 163 6.56 -7.64 -9.66
CA TYR A 163 6.06 -9.00 -9.50
C TYR A 163 4.78 -9.27 -10.30
N SER A 164 3.84 -8.31 -10.34
CA SER A 164 2.56 -8.42 -11.05
C SER A 164 1.99 -7.04 -11.34
N GLN A 165 1.45 -6.86 -12.53
CA GLN A 165 0.72 -5.64 -12.92
C GLN A 165 -0.78 -5.75 -12.66
N LYS A 166 -1.34 -6.96 -12.78
CA LYS A 166 -2.77 -7.21 -12.68
C LYS A 166 -3.08 -8.00 -11.44
N ASN A 167 -3.95 -7.46 -10.61
CA ASN A 167 -4.26 -8.03 -9.32
C ASN A 167 -5.78 -7.96 -9.06
N ILE A 168 -6.28 -8.86 -8.22
CA ILE A 168 -7.62 -8.79 -7.65
C ILE A 168 -7.49 -8.72 -6.14
N ARG A 169 -8.25 -7.81 -5.53
CA ARG A 169 -8.48 -7.73 -4.09
C ARG A 169 -9.93 -8.08 -3.80
N ALA A 170 -10.14 -9.08 -2.96
CA ALA A 170 -11.46 -9.44 -2.44
C ALA A 170 -11.43 -9.36 -0.93
N ASN A 171 -12.43 -8.73 -0.34
CA ASN A 171 -12.59 -8.68 1.11
C ASN A 171 -14.00 -9.02 1.53
N TYR A 172 -14.14 -9.52 2.76
CA TYR A 172 -15.41 -9.79 3.41
C TYR A 172 -15.29 -9.53 4.89
N GLY A 173 -16.25 -8.78 5.42
CA GLY A 173 -16.37 -8.47 6.83
C GLY A 173 -17.72 -8.93 7.40
N TYR A 174 -17.66 -9.44 8.60
CA TYR A 174 -18.80 -9.80 9.44
C TYR A 174 -18.64 -9.05 10.76
N GLU A 175 -19.69 -8.36 11.19
CA GLU A 175 -19.74 -7.73 12.50
C GLU A 175 -21.05 -8.10 13.21
N ASN A 176 -20.94 -8.49 14.47
CA ASN A 176 -22.09 -8.73 15.33
C ASN A 176 -21.98 -7.84 16.59
N VAL A 177 -22.95 -6.95 16.74
CA VAL A 177 -23.11 -6.12 17.91
C VAL A 177 -24.18 -6.75 18.79
N TYR A 178 -23.77 -7.35 19.90
CA TYR A 178 -24.65 -8.02 20.84
C TYR A 178 -25.42 -7.01 21.71
N ASN A 179 -26.55 -7.44 22.27
CA ASN A 179 -27.44 -6.59 23.09
C ASN A 179 -26.76 -6.07 24.39
N ASN A 180 -25.68 -6.67 24.83
CA ASN A 180 -24.86 -6.23 25.98
C ASN A 180 -23.73 -5.28 25.60
N ASN A 181 -23.77 -4.70 24.39
CA ASN A 181 -22.75 -3.83 23.81
C ASN A 181 -21.40 -4.52 23.49
N PHE A 182 -21.34 -5.85 23.59
CA PHE A 182 -20.18 -6.59 23.11
C PHE A 182 -20.19 -6.65 21.58
N THR A 183 -19.04 -6.42 20.95
CA THR A 183 -18.89 -6.47 19.49
C THR A 183 -17.87 -7.53 19.10
N LEU A 184 -18.23 -8.36 18.13
CA LEU A 184 -17.33 -9.28 17.47
C LEU A 184 -17.26 -8.93 15.99
N SER A 185 -16.05 -8.60 15.49
CA SER A 185 -15.83 -8.35 14.07
C SER A 185 -14.81 -9.36 13.52
N LEU A 186 -15.12 -9.93 12.37
CA LEU A 186 -14.26 -10.82 11.60
C LEU A 186 -14.06 -10.22 10.22
N ASN A 187 -12.81 -10.05 9.80
CA ASN A 187 -12.50 -9.53 8.47
C ASN A 187 -11.52 -10.47 7.78
N TYR A 188 -11.79 -10.74 6.53
CA TYR A 188 -10.92 -11.51 5.64
C TYR A 188 -10.63 -10.68 4.40
N GLU A 189 -9.37 -10.65 3.97
CA GLU A 189 -8.96 -10.07 2.70
C GLU A 189 -8.05 -11.03 1.97
N ARG A 190 -8.27 -11.17 0.67
CA ARG A 190 -7.39 -11.86 -0.26
C ARG A 190 -6.92 -10.91 -1.34
N PHE A 191 -5.61 -10.84 -1.52
CA PHE A 191 -4.96 -10.14 -2.63
C PHE A 191 -4.29 -11.18 -3.52
N GLN A 192 -4.76 -11.29 -4.77
CA GLN A 192 -4.35 -12.29 -5.74
C GLN A 192 -3.64 -11.63 -6.91
N HIS A 193 -2.43 -12.09 -7.23
CA HIS A 193 -1.71 -11.73 -8.46
C HIS A 193 -2.24 -12.55 -9.65
N LEU A 194 -2.43 -11.92 -10.81
CA LEU A 194 -3.05 -12.54 -11.98
C LEU A 194 -2.08 -12.83 -13.13
N ASP A 195 -0.97 -12.10 -13.23
CA ASP A 195 -0.02 -12.16 -14.34
C ASP A 195 1.39 -12.56 -13.91
N SER A 196 1.54 -13.10 -12.71
CA SER A 196 2.79 -13.72 -12.30
C SER A 196 2.86 -15.17 -12.78
N ASP A 197 4.04 -15.62 -13.15
CA ASP A 197 4.31 -17.03 -13.55
C ASP A 197 4.04 -18.04 -12.42
N LYS A 198 3.92 -17.54 -11.19
CA LYS A 198 3.56 -18.31 -10.01
C LYS A 198 2.26 -17.78 -9.44
N PHE A 199 1.28 -18.65 -9.29
CA PHE A 199 0.06 -18.34 -8.57
C PHE A 199 0.40 -17.90 -7.15
N SER A 200 0.29 -16.60 -6.89
CA SER A 200 0.65 -15.99 -5.62
C SER A 200 -0.49 -15.16 -5.08
N HIS A 201 -0.71 -15.28 -3.82
CA HIS A 201 -1.73 -14.53 -3.09
C HIS A 201 -1.27 -14.23 -1.67
N THR A 202 -1.89 -13.22 -1.09
CA THR A 202 -1.77 -12.92 0.33
C THR A 202 -3.16 -12.96 0.94
N ASP A 203 -3.30 -13.73 2.01
CA ASP A 203 -4.51 -13.81 2.81
C ASP A 203 -4.30 -13.10 4.15
N SER A 204 -5.25 -12.27 4.55
CA SER A 204 -5.22 -11.55 5.81
C SER A 204 -6.49 -11.83 6.61
N PHE A 205 -6.32 -12.15 7.87
CA PHE A 205 -7.42 -12.33 8.82
C PHE A 205 -7.29 -11.35 9.97
N LEU A 206 -8.38 -10.68 10.32
CA LEU A 206 -8.44 -9.80 11.47
C LEU A 206 -9.69 -10.12 12.30
N ILE A 207 -9.47 -10.40 13.59
CA ILE A 207 -10.52 -10.57 14.58
C ILE A 207 -10.42 -9.41 15.57
N LYS A 208 -11.52 -8.71 15.78
CA LYS A 208 -11.64 -7.66 16.80
C LYS A 208 -12.73 -8.03 17.79
N VAL A 209 -12.46 -7.77 19.05
CA VAL A 209 -13.38 -7.99 20.18
C VAL A 209 -13.41 -6.69 20.98
N GLY A 210 -14.59 -6.16 21.24
CA GLY A 210 -14.77 -4.90 21.96
C GLY A 210 -16.03 -4.89 22.83
#